data_a032e01835eaee739115fec236a83d0d
#
_entry.id   a032e01835eaee739115fec236a83d0d
#
_cell.length_a   1.000
_cell.length_b   1.000
_cell.length_c   1.000
_cell.angle_alpha   90.00
_cell.angle_beta   90.00
_cell.angle_gamma   90.00
#
_symmetry.space_group_name_H-M   'P 1'
#
loop_
_entity.id
_entity.type
_entity.pdbx_description
1 polymer ?
#
loop_
_entity_poly.entity_id
_entity_poly.type
_entity_poly.pdbx_seq_one_letter_code
_entity_poly.pdbx_strand_id
1 'polypeptide(L)'
;MCIRDRIGANVHLSGGVGIGGVLEPLQAGPVIIEDDCFIGARSEVVEGVIVEKGAVLSMGVFIGASTKIIDRSTGEIHIGRVPAYSVVVPGSLPGKNLPDGSPGPNLYCAVIVKKVDAQTREKTSINDLLRD
;
A
#
# COMPACT_ATOMS: atom_id res chain seq x y z
N MET A 1 -10.72 4.14 -13.21
CA MET A 1 -9.29 3.97 -13.48
C MET A 1 -8.84 5.02 -14.51
N CYS A 2 -7.69 5.63 -14.30
CA CYS A 2 -7.13 6.58 -15.27
C CYS A 2 -6.58 5.81 -16.47
N ILE A 3 -6.72 6.37 -17.68
CA ILE A 3 -6.25 5.69 -18.90
C ILE A 3 -4.73 5.52 -18.96
N ARG A 4 -3.97 6.23 -18.12
CA ARG A 4 -2.51 6.09 -18.04
C ARG A 4 -2.06 5.15 -16.94
N ASP A 5 -2.97 4.66 -16.11
CA ASP A 5 -2.61 3.70 -15.06
C ASP A 5 -2.08 2.41 -15.71
N ARG A 6 -1.11 1.79 -15.07
CA ARG A 6 -0.46 0.59 -15.57
C ARG A 6 -0.46 -0.51 -14.54
N ILE A 7 -0.77 -1.70 -14.99
CA ILE A 7 -0.70 -2.91 -14.18
C ILE A 7 0.20 -3.89 -14.90
N GLY A 8 1.25 -4.33 -14.23
CA GLY A 8 2.25 -5.20 -14.80
C GLY A 8 1.76 -6.64 -15.01
N ALA A 9 2.70 -7.53 -15.30
CA ALA A 9 2.42 -8.93 -15.55
C ALA A 9 2.23 -9.69 -14.23
N ASN A 10 1.37 -10.70 -14.25
CA ASN A 10 1.14 -11.62 -13.12
C ASN A 10 0.67 -10.91 -11.85
N VAL A 11 -0.03 -9.79 -11.98
CA VAL A 11 -0.60 -9.06 -10.86
C VAL A 11 -1.95 -9.69 -10.51
N HIS A 12 -2.16 -9.97 -9.21
CA HIS A 12 -3.45 -10.41 -8.71
C HIS A 12 -4.19 -9.22 -8.10
N LEU A 13 -5.36 -8.92 -8.64
CA LEU A 13 -6.28 -7.93 -8.08
C LEU A 13 -7.47 -8.67 -7.51
N SER A 14 -7.60 -8.63 -6.18
CA SER A 14 -8.73 -9.28 -5.50
C SER A 14 -10.02 -8.49 -5.67
N GLY A 15 -11.13 -9.05 -5.20
CA GLY A 15 -12.44 -8.42 -5.35
C GLY A 15 -12.54 -7.03 -4.72
N GLY A 16 -13.11 -6.08 -5.44
CA GLY A 16 -13.35 -4.73 -4.94
C GLY A 16 -12.13 -3.83 -4.87
N VAL A 17 -11.02 -4.21 -5.49
CA VAL A 17 -9.83 -3.34 -5.56
C VAL A 17 -10.13 -2.13 -6.42
N GLY A 18 -9.83 -0.94 -5.87
CA GLY A 18 -9.91 0.32 -6.59
C GLY A 18 -8.54 0.82 -7.02
N ILE A 19 -8.44 1.22 -8.28
CA ILE A 19 -7.23 1.83 -8.82
C ILE A 19 -7.66 3.09 -9.56
N GLY A 20 -7.13 4.22 -9.18
CA GLY A 20 -7.58 5.44 -9.81
C GLY A 20 -6.72 6.65 -9.55
N GLY A 21 -7.02 7.72 -10.27
CA GLY A 21 -6.36 9.00 -10.12
C GLY A 21 -7.24 10.01 -9.38
N VAL A 22 -6.68 11.18 -9.17
CA VAL A 22 -7.40 12.35 -8.69
C VAL A 22 -7.95 13.09 -9.89
N LEU A 23 -9.24 13.38 -9.87
CA LEU A 23 -9.89 14.05 -10.99
C LEU A 23 -9.97 15.56 -10.82
N GLU A 24 -9.94 16.06 -9.58
CA GLU A 24 -10.03 17.50 -9.31
C GLU A 24 -9.09 17.91 -8.16
N PRO A 25 -8.02 18.60 -8.45
CA PRO A 25 -7.45 18.82 -9.77
C PRO A 25 -6.75 17.58 -10.31
N LEU A 26 -6.64 17.47 -11.62
CA LEU A 26 -5.94 16.36 -12.27
C LEU A 26 -4.43 16.58 -12.12
N GLN A 27 -3.84 16.02 -11.08
CA GLN A 27 -2.46 16.36 -10.71
C GLN A 27 -1.50 15.19 -10.71
N ALA A 28 -1.97 14.02 -10.36
CA ALA A 28 -1.07 12.90 -10.14
C ALA A 28 -0.66 12.24 -11.44
N GLY A 29 0.52 11.66 -11.47
CA GLY A 29 0.90 10.73 -12.49
C GLY A 29 0.03 9.49 -12.44
N PRO A 30 0.22 8.54 -13.37
CA PRO A 30 -0.55 7.30 -13.34
C PRO A 30 -0.18 6.44 -12.14
N VAL A 31 -1.16 5.69 -11.63
CA VAL A 31 -0.88 4.60 -10.71
C VAL A 31 -0.14 3.51 -11.48
N ILE A 32 0.92 3.00 -10.89
CA ILE A 32 1.69 1.92 -11.50
C ILE A 32 1.80 0.79 -10.48
N ILE A 33 1.30 -0.37 -10.87
CA ILE A 33 1.47 -1.61 -10.10
C ILE A 33 2.39 -2.49 -10.92
N GLU A 34 3.60 -2.70 -10.42
CA GLU A 34 4.62 -3.46 -11.14
C GLU A 34 4.34 -4.96 -11.08
N ASP A 35 5.18 -5.74 -11.76
CA ASP A 35 4.95 -7.16 -11.94
C ASP A 35 4.87 -7.94 -10.61
N ASP A 36 4.13 -9.02 -10.64
CA ASP A 36 4.07 -10.02 -9.56
C ASP A 36 3.51 -9.50 -8.23
N CYS A 37 2.79 -8.38 -8.24
CA CYS A 37 2.15 -7.86 -7.04
C CYS A 37 0.86 -8.61 -6.72
N PHE A 38 0.53 -8.64 -5.43
CA PHE A 38 -0.77 -9.13 -4.95
C PHE A 38 -1.48 -7.99 -4.23
N ILE A 39 -2.67 -7.65 -4.69
CA ILE A 39 -3.47 -6.57 -4.10
C ILE A 39 -4.71 -7.20 -3.47
N GLY A 40 -4.78 -7.14 -2.16
CA GLY A 40 -5.87 -7.77 -1.39
C GLY A 40 -7.22 -7.11 -1.63
N ALA A 41 -8.28 -7.83 -1.27
CA ALA A 41 -9.65 -7.39 -1.51
C ALA A 41 -9.93 -6.01 -0.90
N ARG A 42 -10.65 -5.19 -1.63
CA ARG A 42 -11.10 -3.84 -1.25
C ARG A 42 -9.98 -2.88 -0.89
N SER A 43 -8.77 -3.16 -1.36
CA SER A 43 -7.67 -2.20 -1.25
C SER A 43 -7.85 -1.09 -2.30
N GLU A 44 -7.33 0.08 -1.98
CA GLU A 44 -7.35 1.22 -2.91
C GLU A 44 -5.93 1.71 -3.14
N VAL A 45 -5.53 1.84 -4.40
CA VAL A 45 -4.24 2.42 -4.79
C VAL A 45 -4.54 3.57 -5.72
N VAL A 46 -4.32 4.78 -5.27
CA VAL A 46 -4.79 5.97 -5.97
C VAL A 46 -3.71 7.05 -6.01
N GLU A 47 -3.98 8.13 -6.72
CA GLU A 47 -3.18 9.37 -6.72
C GLU A 47 -1.72 9.15 -7.18
N GLY A 48 -1.51 8.31 -8.19
CA GLY A 48 -0.18 8.14 -8.78
C GLY A 48 0.80 7.31 -7.96
N VAL A 49 0.32 6.58 -6.96
CA VAL A 49 1.16 5.70 -6.15
C VAL A 49 1.76 4.59 -7.00
N ILE A 50 3.02 4.27 -6.75
CA ILE A 50 3.72 3.18 -7.41
C ILE A 50 3.89 2.04 -6.43
N VAL A 51 3.38 0.88 -6.79
CA VAL A 51 3.56 -0.37 -6.03
C VAL A 51 4.63 -1.18 -6.75
N GLU A 52 5.78 -1.32 -6.11
CA GLU A 52 6.93 -1.95 -6.75
C GLU A 52 6.81 -3.46 -6.79
N LYS A 53 7.60 -4.06 -7.67
CA LYS A 53 7.56 -5.48 -8.01
C LYS A 53 7.46 -6.39 -6.79
N GLY A 54 6.58 -7.37 -6.87
CA GLY A 54 6.47 -8.42 -5.86
C GLY A 54 5.85 -8.01 -4.53
N ALA A 55 5.39 -6.77 -4.41
CA ALA A 55 4.75 -6.31 -3.18
C ALA A 55 3.41 -7.02 -2.94
N VAL A 56 3.07 -7.18 -1.68
CA VAL A 56 1.82 -7.80 -1.25
C VAL A 56 1.07 -6.83 -0.35
N LEU A 57 -0.13 -6.44 -0.77
CA LEU A 57 -1.05 -5.66 0.06
C LEU A 57 -2.13 -6.58 0.59
N SER A 58 -2.34 -6.58 1.89
CA SER A 58 -3.45 -7.33 2.47
C SER A 58 -4.79 -6.68 2.12
N MET A 59 -5.90 -7.28 2.51
CA MET A 59 -7.21 -6.67 2.27
C MET A 59 -7.34 -5.34 3.03
N GLY A 60 -8.05 -4.39 2.45
CA GLY A 60 -8.37 -3.12 3.10
C GLY A 60 -7.20 -2.16 3.26
N VAL A 61 -6.17 -2.26 2.44
CA VAL A 61 -5.05 -1.32 2.46
C VAL A 61 -5.34 -0.16 1.52
N PHE A 62 -5.39 1.06 2.06
CA PHE A 62 -5.71 2.27 1.30
C PHE A 62 -4.46 3.12 1.16
N ILE A 63 -3.97 3.33 -0.06
CA ILE A 63 -2.75 4.09 -0.28
C ILE A 63 -3.00 5.19 -1.29
N GLY A 64 -2.91 6.43 -0.83
CA GLY A 64 -2.91 7.62 -1.66
C GLY A 64 -1.57 8.34 -1.59
N ALA A 65 -1.49 9.50 -2.23
CA ALA A 65 -0.24 10.24 -2.35
C ALA A 65 0.34 10.71 -1.01
N SER A 66 -0.48 10.83 0.02
CA SER A 66 -0.05 11.31 1.33
C SER A 66 -0.10 10.25 2.43
N THR A 67 -0.50 9.02 2.09
CA THR A 67 -0.59 7.96 3.07
C THR A 67 0.81 7.56 3.55
N LYS A 68 1.00 7.55 4.85
CA LYS A 68 2.27 7.09 5.43
C LYS A 68 2.34 5.57 5.39
N ILE A 69 3.42 5.05 4.87
CA ILE A 69 3.72 3.62 4.79
C ILE A 69 4.94 3.39 5.65
N ILE A 70 4.75 2.77 6.81
CA ILE A 70 5.79 2.69 7.83
C ILE A 70 6.39 1.29 7.85
N ASP A 71 7.70 1.22 7.70
CA ASP A 71 8.43 -0.02 7.87
C ASP A 71 8.66 -0.24 9.37
N ARG A 72 7.96 -1.20 9.96
CA ARG A 72 8.03 -1.40 11.41
C ARG A 72 9.38 -1.91 11.90
N SER A 73 10.21 -2.46 11.00
CA SER A 73 11.54 -2.94 11.40
C SER A 73 12.56 -1.83 11.52
N THR A 74 12.37 -0.72 10.83
CA THR A 74 13.33 0.40 10.78
C THR A 74 12.73 1.72 11.25
N GLY A 75 11.41 1.85 11.26
CA GLY A 75 10.74 3.12 11.50
C GLY A 75 10.72 4.06 10.29
N GLU A 76 11.25 3.63 9.17
CA GLU A 76 11.30 4.45 7.96
C GLU A 76 9.89 4.66 7.39
N ILE A 77 9.62 5.89 6.93
CA ILE A 77 8.32 6.25 6.37
C ILE A 77 8.47 6.44 4.87
N HIS A 78 7.66 5.73 4.11
CA HIS A 78 7.58 5.87 2.65
C HIS A 78 6.29 6.61 2.30
N ILE A 79 6.34 7.45 1.27
CA ILE A 79 5.18 8.19 0.76
C ILE A 79 5.18 8.09 -0.75
N GLY A 80 4.03 7.74 -1.33
CA GLY A 80 3.85 7.68 -2.78
C GLY A 80 4.39 6.42 -3.44
N ARG A 81 5.03 5.53 -2.69
CA ARG A 81 5.65 4.34 -3.25
C ARG A 81 5.70 3.21 -2.23
N VAL A 82 5.26 2.03 -2.64
CA VAL A 82 5.41 0.80 -1.84
C VAL A 82 6.68 0.10 -2.31
N PRO A 83 7.69 -0.08 -1.46
CA PRO A 83 8.94 -0.73 -1.87
C PRO A 83 8.72 -2.16 -2.35
N ALA A 84 9.61 -2.61 -3.24
CA ALA A 84 9.53 -3.95 -3.81
C ALA A 84 9.54 -5.03 -2.71
N TYR A 85 8.76 -6.08 -2.93
CA TYR A 85 8.68 -7.26 -2.05
C TYR A 85 8.29 -6.95 -0.61
N SER A 86 7.64 -5.81 -0.37
CA SER A 86 7.10 -5.46 0.94
C SER A 86 5.75 -6.15 1.15
N VAL A 87 5.52 -6.61 2.37
CA VAL A 87 4.21 -7.12 2.79
C VAL A 87 3.57 -6.05 3.66
N VAL A 88 2.43 -5.52 3.21
CA VAL A 88 1.80 -4.33 3.76
C VAL A 88 0.43 -4.66 4.33
N VAL A 89 0.17 -4.18 5.53
CA VAL A 89 -1.12 -4.36 6.21
C VAL A 89 -1.66 -3.00 6.66
N PRO A 90 -2.97 -2.88 6.93
CA PRO A 90 -3.50 -1.65 7.50
C PRO A 90 -3.06 -1.46 8.95
N GLY A 91 -2.88 -0.21 9.35
CA GLY A 91 -2.51 0.14 10.69
C GLY A 91 -2.96 1.53 11.06
N SER A 92 -2.50 2.01 12.19
CA SER A 92 -2.80 3.37 12.64
C SER A 92 -1.62 3.99 13.36
N LEU A 93 -1.56 5.32 13.33
CA LEU A 93 -0.57 6.12 14.04
C LEU A 93 -1.27 7.06 15.00
N PRO A 94 -0.64 7.35 16.16
CA PRO A 94 -1.15 8.39 17.04
C PRO A 94 -1.27 9.71 16.28
N GLY A 95 -2.43 10.33 16.39
CA GLY A 95 -2.64 11.67 15.85
C GLY A 95 -2.17 12.75 16.80
N LYS A 96 -2.34 14.00 16.40
CA LYS A 96 -2.00 15.14 17.25
C LYS A 96 -2.90 15.18 18.48
N ASN A 97 -2.36 15.70 19.57
CA ASN A 97 -3.17 15.92 20.77
C ASN A 97 -4.31 16.91 20.48
N LEU A 98 -5.40 16.74 21.23
CA LEU A 98 -6.50 17.68 21.18
C LEU A 98 -6.06 19.03 21.78
N PRO A 99 -6.83 20.13 21.53
CA PRO A 99 -6.46 21.46 22.06
C PRO A 99 -6.28 21.52 23.56
N ASP A 100 -6.91 20.61 24.31
CA ASP A 100 -6.80 20.53 25.78
C ASP A 100 -5.58 19.72 26.25
N GLY A 101 -4.75 19.20 25.31
CA GLY A 101 -3.56 18.41 25.60
C GLY A 101 -3.80 16.91 25.76
N SER A 102 -5.07 16.45 25.71
CA SER A 102 -5.36 15.03 25.76
C SER A 102 -5.03 14.34 24.44
N PRO A 103 -4.81 13.00 24.44
CA PRO A 103 -4.52 12.29 23.19
C PRO A 103 -5.64 12.45 22.17
N GLY A 104 -5.25 12.78 20.94
CA GLY A 104 -6.17 12.85 19.81
C GLY A 104 -6.42 11.49 19.21
N PRO A 105 -7.32 11.42 18.21
CA PRO A 105 -7.61 10.16 17.53
C PRO A 105 -6.40 9.67 16.72
N ASN A 106 -6.32 8.35 16.58
CA ASN A 106 -5.32 7.76 15.70
C ASN A 106 -5.73 7.95 14.23
N LEU A 107 -4.75 8.07 13.38
CA LEU A 107 -4.97 8.19 11.94
C LEU A 107 -4.53 6.92 11.23
N TYR A 108 -5.19 6.61 10.11
CA TYR A 108 -4.84 5.48 9.28
C TYR A 108 -3.41 5.60 8.75
N CYS A 109 -2.69 4.48 8.73
CA CYS A 109 -1.45 4.33 7.97
C CYS A 109 -1.37 2.90 7.43
N ALA A 110 -0.45 2.69 6.50
CA ALA A 110 -0.09 1.36 6.06
C ALA A 110 1.21 0.96 6.76
N VAL A 111 1.37 -0.32 7.06
CA VAL A 111 2.54 -0.82 7.78
C VAL A 111 3.20 -1.94 6.99
N ILE A 112 4.50 -1.80 6.72
CA ILE A 112 5.30 -2.87 6.17
C ILE A 112 5.69 -3.79 7.32
N VAL A 113 5.13 -4.99 7.34
CA VAL A 113 5.38 -5.95 8.43
C VAL A 113 6.58 -6.83 8.16
N LYS A 114 6.94 -7.00 6.89
CA LYS A 114 8.15 -7.73 6.50
C LYS A 114 8.49 -7.43 5.05
N LYS A 115 9.71 -7.76 4.68
CA LYS A 115 10.16 -7.76 3.29
C LYS A 115 10.67 -9.15 2.96
N VAL A 116 10.42 -9.61 1.74
CA VAL A 116 10.82 -10.93 1.28
C VAL A 116 11.64 -10.78 0.01
N ASP A 117 12.41 -11.80 -0.35
CA ASP A 117 13.09 -11.84 -1.63
C ASP A 117 12.21 -12.50 -2.69
N ALA A 118 12.65 -12.49 -3.94
CA ALA A 118 11.88 -13.04 -5.05
C ALA A 118 11.61 -14.53 -4.87
N GLN A 119 12.58 -15.29 -4.37
CA GLN A 119 12.41 -16.73 -4.17
C GLN A 119 11.39 -17.03 -3.07
N THR A 120 11.47 -16.32 -1.96
CA THR A 120 10.51 -16.47 -0.87
C THR A 120 9.11 -16.09 -1.34
N ARG A 121 9.00 -15.04 -2.15
CA ARG A 121 7.71 -14.58 -2.70
C ARG A 121 7.07 -15.65 -3.59
N GLU A 122 7.85 -16.36 -4.39
CA GLU A 122 7.34 -17.43 -5.25
C GLU A 122 6.93 -18.68 -4.46
N LYS A 123 7.69 -19.04 -3.44
CA LYS A 123 7.54 -20.31 -2.72
C LYS A 123 6.54 -20.24 -1.58
N THR A 124 6.32 -19.06 -1.02
CA THR A 124 5.47 -18.91 0.17
C THR A 124 4.07 -18.50 -0.24
N SER A 125 3.07 -19.13 0.34
CA SER A 125 1.69 -18.75 0.05
C SER A 125 1.41 -17.33 0.54
N ILE A 126 0.48 -16.64 -0.13
CA ILE A 126 0.06 -15.29 0.27
C ILE A 126 -0.46 -15.29 1.71
N ASN A 127 -1.21 -16.30 2.10
CA ASN A 127 -1.74 -16.37 3.46
C ASN A 127 -0.62 -16.42 4.50
N ASP A 128 0.46 -17.17 4.23
CA ASP A 128 1.60 -17.21 5.12
C ASP A 128 2.35 -15.89 5.18
N LEU A 129 2.48 -15.21 4.04
CA LEU A 129 3.12 -13.90 4.00
C LEU A 129 2.35 -12.85 4.82
N LEU A 130 1.03 -12.93 4.82
CA LEU A 130 0.18 -11.96 5.51
C LEU A 130 0.05 -12.22 7.01
N ARG A 131 0.52 -13.35 7.50
CA ARG A 131 0.57 -13.62 8.93
C ARG A 131 1.71 -12.84 9.57
N ASP A 132 1.39 -12.27 10.68
CA ASP A 132 2.34 -11.43 11.42
C ASP A 132 3.45 -12.24 12.11
#